data_323bb790897ae8c19fc6fba1bbfacec8
#
_entry.id   323bb790897ae8c19fc6fba1bbfacec8
#
_cell.length_a   1.000
_cell.length_b   1.000
_cell.length_c   1.000
_cell.angle_alpha   90.00
_cell.angle_beta   90.00
_cell.angle_gamma   90.00
#
_symmetry.space_group_name_H-M   'P 1'
#
loop_
_entity.id
_entity.type
_entity.pdbx_description
1 polymer ?
#
loop_
_entity_poly.entity_id
_entity_poly.type
_entity_poly.pdbx_seq_one_letter_code
_entity_poly.pdbx_strand_id
1 'polypeptide(L)'
;METEGDFSRRFVFGPSYYEGVLKGASWMADEYDMTKACVMYIPSDFGEEVNQAMNDAAEENEALELVESSSHRPDESDFSGTLARLRDAGCELVGVALPVRPIITVVATAKQMGWNDVKFLVSQAGFHSAVAAAPGGVTEGLYGVSPWQDIVSRMKDVPEAKEWADQYKEQYGSVPSGGAVLGRVGAEVTIEALRKAGPDLTTESFLAAMESLDFSDPVTGVDIKMSADNHRAGNDIILSKVIDGIWEPVTTLEDSVSE
;
A
#
# COMPACT_ATOMS: atom_id res chain seq x y z
N MET A 1 -11.35 -5.21 7.91
CA MET A 1 -12.15 -5.68 9.09
C MET A 1 -12.98 -4.50 9.57
N GLU A 2 -14.28 -4.52 9.33
CA GLU A 2 -15.19 -3.56 9.95
C GLU A 2 -15.21 -3.87 11.45
N THR A 3 -14.61 -3.02 12.22
CA THR A 3 -14.71 -3.13 13.68
C THR A 3 -16.11 -2.65 14.09
N GLU A 4 -16.88 -3.49 14.75
CA GLU A 4 -18.14 -3.07 15.41
C GLU A 4 -17.86 -1.87 16.32
N GLY A 5 -18.59 -0.77 16.16
CA GLY A 5 -18.43 0.41 17.00
C GLY A 5 -19.01 1.69 16.43
N ASP A 6 -18.96 2.76 17.22
CA ASP A 6 -19.32 4.10 16.78
C ASP A 6 -18.20 4.71 15.93
N PHE A 7 -18.43 4.84 14.63
CA PHE A 7 -17.51 5.42 13.64
C PHE A 7 -17.69 6.93 13.45
N SER A 8 -18.65 7.55 14.13
CA SER A 8 -18.98 8.98 13.95
C SER A 8 -17.80 9.94 14.18
N ARG A 9 -16.74 9.48 14.82
CA ARG A 9 -15.53 10.26 15.15
C ARG A 9 -14.24 9.64 14.61
N ARG A 10 -14.36 8.68 13.69
CA ARG A 10 -13.20 8.01 13.08
C ARG A 10 -13.12 8.39 11.61
N PHE A 11 -11.96 8.89 11.22
CA PHE A 11 -11.66 9.25 9.84
C PHE A 11 -10.42 8.48 9.40
N VAL A 12 -10.45 7.93 8.20
CA VAL A 12 -9.35 7.16 7.63
C VAL A 12 -8.84 7.79 6.34
N PHE A 13 -7.55 7.64 6.04
CA PHE A 13 -6.90 8.36 4.95
C PHE A 13 -6.65 7.50 3.71
N GLY A 14 -7.39 6.43 3.54
CA GLY A 14 -7.31 5.58 2.37
C GLY A 14 -7.82 4.17 2.60
N PRO A 15 -7.73 3.31 1.58
CA PRO A 15 -8.08 1.89 1.64
C PRO A 15 -7.30 1.11 2.71
N SER A 16 -7.91 0.04 3.20
CA SER A 16 -7.26 -0.91 4.11
C SER A 16 -6.16 -1.71 3.38
N TYR A 17 -5.33 -2.42 4.13
CA TYR A 17 -4.38 -3.39 3.56
C TYR A 17 -5.11 -4.48 2.77
N TYR A 18 -6.25 -4.92 3.30
CA TYR A 18 -7.12 -5.90 2.66
C TYR A 18 -7.58 -5.42 1.27
N GLU A 19 -8.25 -4.26 1.19
CA GLU A 19 -8.77 -3.72 -0.08
C GLU A 19 -7.67 -3.53 -1.12
N GLY A 20 -6.52 -2.95 -0.69
CA GLY A 20 -5.39 -2.73 -1.58
C GLY A 20 -4.85 -4.03 -2.18
N VAL A 21 -4.62 -5.04 -1.35
CA VAL A 21 -4.05 -6.32 -1.79
C VAL A 21 -5.06 -7.13 -2.59
N LEU A 22 -6.34 -7.17 -2.18
CA LEU A 22 -7.40 -7.85 -2.92
C LEU A 22 -7.44 -7.38 -4.38
N LYS A 23 -7.55 -6.07 -4.58
CA LYS A 23 -7.62 -5.48 -5.93
C LYS A 23 -6.32 -5.62 -6.70
N GLY A 24 -5.18 -5.41 -6.03
CA GLY A 24 -3.87 -5.59 -6.66
C GLY A 24 -3.64 -7.02 -7.13
N ALA A 25 -3.99 -8.01 -6.31
CA ALA A 25 -3.85 -9.43 -6.64
C ALA A 25 -4.78 -9.84 -7.78
N SER A 26 -6.07 -9.44 -7.72
CA SER A 26 -7.05 -9.71 -8.77
C SER A 26 -6.60 -9.11 -10.11
N TRP A 27 -6.20 -7.83 -10.12
CA TRP A 27 -5.71 -7.20 -11.32
C TRP A 27 -4.46 -7.89 -11.89
N MET A 28 -3.50 -8.27 -11.03
CA MET A 28 -2.28 -8.96 -11.47
C MET A 28 -2.57 -10.34 -12.00
N ALA A 29 -3.52 -11.07 -11.42
CA ALA A 29 -3.93 -12.38 -11.91
C ALA A 29 -4.50 -12.27 -13.31
N ASP A 30 -5.40 -11.31 -13.55
CA ASP A 30 -6.02 -11.10 -14.85
C ASP A 30 -5.02 -10.59 -15.91
N GLU A 31 -4.20 -9.59 -15.57
CA GLU A 31 -3.27 -8.96 -16.51
C GLU A 31 -2.16 -9.91 -16.97
N TYR A 32 -1.75 -10.85 -16.10
CA TYR A 32 -0.64 -11.77 -16.38
C TYR A 32 -1.08 -13.23 -16.56
N ASP A 33 -2.39 -13.48 -16.69
CA ASP A 33 -2.97 -14.84 -16.84
C ASP A 33 -2.47 -15.80 -15.75
N MET A 34 -2.39 -15.33 -14.49
CA MET A 34 -1.88 -16.13 -13.37
C MET A 34 -2.95 -17.04 -12.81
N THR A 35 -2.56 -18.27 -12.49
CA THR A 35 -3.48 -19.29 -12.01
C THR A 35 -3.18 -19.75 -10.58
N LYS A 36 -1.99 -19.45 -10.05
CA LYS A 36 -1.57 -19.89 -8.71
C LYS A 36 -0.99 -18.76 -7.88
N ALA A 37 -1.67 -18.48 -6.79
CA ALA A 37 -1.22 -17.50 -5.80
C ALA A 37 -0.73 -18.18 -4.51
N CYS A 38 0.12 -17.45 -3.79
CA CYS A 38 0.61 -17.81 -2.48
C CYS A 38 0.69 -16.57 -1.59
N VAL A 39 0.81 -16.76 -0.27
CA VAL A 39 1.00 -15.64 0.65
C VAL A 39 2.06 -15.95 1.71
N MET A 40 2.88 -14.95 2.04
CA MET A 40 3.83 -14.95 3.15
C MET A 40 3.48 -13.80 4.09
N TYR A 41 3.16 -14.09 5.35
CA TYR A 41 2.68 -13.07 6.28
C TYR A 41 3.19 -13.29 7.71
N ILE A 42 3.14 -12.24 8.54
CA ILE A 42 3.34 -12.35 9.98
C ILE A 42 1.97 -12.55 10.67
N PRO A 43 1.88 -13.35 11.76
CA PRO A 43 0.63 -13.57 12.50
C PRO A 43 0.29 -12.32 13.35
N SER A 44 -0.30 -11.33 12.71
CA SER A 44 -0.75 -10.07 13.27
C SER A 44 -1.97 -9.58 12.50
N ASP A 45 -2.74 -8.63 13.04
CA ASP A 45 -3.90 -8.06 12.34
C ASP A 45 -3.55 -7.60 10.92
N PHE A 46 -2.40 -6.94 10.75
CA PHE A 46 -1.87 -6.55 9.44
C PHE A 46 -1.63 -7.75 8.51
N GLY A 47 -0.96 -8.79 9.01
CA GLY A 47 -0.65 -9.97 8.19
C GLY A 47 -1.89 -10.78 7.83
N GLU A 48 -2.83 -10.88 8.75
CA GLU A 48 -4.11 -11.59 8.52
C GLU A 48 -5.01 -10.85 7.52
N GLU A 49 -5.02 -9.51 7.50
CA GLU A 49 -5.72 -8.74 6.46
C GLU A 49 -5.19 -9.08 5.06
N VAL A 50 -3.88 -9.15 4.89
CA VAL A 50 -3.26 -9.50 3.60
C VAL A 50 -3.49 -10.97 3.24
N ASN A 51 -3.39 -11.87 4.23
CA ASN A 51 -3.69 -13.28 4.03
C ASN A 51 -5.15 -13.47 3.58
N GLN A 52 -6.11 -12.81 4.24
CA GLN A 52 -7.51 -12.84 3.86
C GLN A 52 -7.73 -12.29 2.45
N ALA A 53 -7.10 -11.14 2.12
CA ALA A 53 -7.21 -10.54 0.80
C ALA A 53 -6.75 -11.48 -0.33
N MET A 54 -5.66 -12.24 -0.11
CA MET A 54 -5.17 -13.21 -1.08
C MET A 54 -6.10 -14.43 -1.21
N ASN A 55 -6.74 -14.86 -0.11
CA ASN A 55 -7.76 -15.90 -0.15
C ASN A 55 -8.99 -15.44 -0.95
N ASP A 56 -9.51 -14.25 -0.62
CA ASP A 56 -10.72 -13.73 -1.26
C ASP A 56 -10.47 -13.42 -2.74
N ALA A 57 -9.28 -12.94 -3.12
CA ALA A 57 -8.91 -12.78 -4.52
C ALA A 57 -8.97 -14.10 -5.31
N ALA A 58 -8.59 -15.21 -4.67
CA ALA A 58 -8.70 -16.53 -5.27
C ALA A 58 -10.15 -17.06 -5.25
N GLU A 59 -10.96 -16.69 -4.26
CA GLU A 59 -12.38 -17.07 -4.21
C GLU A 59 -13.22 -16.29 -5.25
N GLU A 60 -12.90 -15.03 -5.48
CA GLU A 60 -13.60 -14.17 -6.44
C GLU A 60 -13.20 -14.42 -7.90
N ASN A 61 -12.00 -14.97 -8.15
CA ASN A 61 -11.47 -15.28 -9.48
C ASN A 61 -11.34 -16.80 -9.68
N GLU A 62 -12.30 -17.42 -10.39
CA GLU A 62 -12.33 -18.88 -10.65
C GLU A 62 -11.06 -19.42 -11.31
N ALA A 63 -10.25 -18.57 -11.96
CA ALA A 63 -9.00 -18.98 -12.60
C ALA A 63 -7.81 -19.01 -11.62
N LEU A 64 -7.90 -18.32 -10.46
CA LEU A 64 -6.82 -18.19 -9.50
C LEU A 64 -7.02 -19.14 -8.31
N GLU A 65 -6.02 -19.93 -7.97
CA GLU A 65 -6.00 -20.81 -6.79
C GLU A 65 -4.96 -20.31 -5.78
N LEU A 66 -5.34 -20.11 -4.51
CA LEU A 66 -4.38 -19.92 -3.43
C LEU A 66 -3.83 -21.29 -2.99
N VAL A 67 -2.63 -21.65 -3.45
CA VAL A 67 -2.06 -22.99 -3.26
C VAL A 67 -1.24 -23.14 -1.98
N GLU A 68 -0.72 -22.05 -1.41
CA GLU A 68 0.11 -22.10 -0.20
C GLU A 68 0.01 -20.79 0.61
N SER A 69 -0.14 -20.92 1.92
CA SER A 69 -0.11 -19.81 2.88
C SER A 69 0.94 -20.09 3.96
N SER A 70 1.86 -19.16 4.19
CA SER A 70 3.00 -19.35 5.09
C SER A 70 3.11 -18.21 6.10
N SER A 71 2.98 -18.57 7.39
CA SER A 71 3.15 -17.64 8.51
C SER A 71 4.62 -17.59 8.97
N HIS A 72 5.11 -16.39 9.27
CA HIS A 72 6.52 -16.11 9.59
C HIS A 72 6.66 -15.26 10.85
N ARG A 73 7.81 -15.34 11.50
CA ARG A 73 8.13 -14.42 12.60
C ARG A 73 8.61 -13.08 12.03
N PRO A 74 8.33 -11.95 12.72
CA PRO A 74 8.75 -10.63 12.26
C PRO A 74 10.27 -10.45 12.14
N ASP A 75 11.05 -11.23 12.88
CA ASP A 75 12.52 -11.21 12.93
C ASP A 75 13.18 -12.33 12.09
N GLU A 76 12.37 -13.07 11.31
CA GLU A 76 12.87 -14.13 10.44
C GLU A 76 13.80 -13.56 9.36
N SER A 77 14.89 -14.24 9.09
CA SER A 77 15.95 -13.79 8.17
C SER A 77 16.34 -14.82 7.11
N ASP A 78 15.83 -16.05 7.20
CA ASP A 78 16.04 -17.09 6.20
C ASP A 78 14.70 -17.62 5.68
N PHE A 79 14.42 -17.36 4.42
CA PHE A 79 13.20 -17.75 3.73
C PHE A 79 13.43 -18.81 2.65
N SER A 80 14.65 -19.36 2.54
CA SER A 80 15.03 -20.29 1.47
C SER A 80 14.14 -21.53 1.43
N GLY A 81 13.83 -22.10 2.59
CA GLY A 81 12.96 -23.28 2.70
C GLY A 81 11.52 -22.98 2.28
N THR A 82 10.97 -21.84 2.71
CA THR A 82 9.62 -21.43 2.31
C THR A 82 9.56 -21.14 0.81
N LEU A 83 10.50 -20.34 0.28
CA LEU A 83 10.53 -20.01 -1.15
C LEU A 83 10.68 -21.26 -2.02
N ALA A 84 11.45 -22.26 -1.58
CA ALA A 84 11.52 -23.55 -2.28
C ALA A 84 10.14 -24.24 -2.34
N ARG A 85 9.42 -24.29 -1.21
CA ARG A 85 8.06 -24.88 -1.19
C ARG A 85 7.09 -24.13 -2.08
N LEU A 86 7.08 -22.77 -2.03
CA LEU A 86 6.20 -21.95 -2.86
C LEU A 86 6.49 -22.16 -4.36
N ARG A 87 7.76 -22.22 -4.72
CA ARG A 87 8.17 -22.53 -6.10
C ARG A 87 7.74 -23.93 -6.53
N ASP A 88 7.93 -24.93 -5.69
CA ASP A 88 7.56 -26.32 -5.98
C ASP A 88 6.02 -26.50 -6.04
N ALA A 89 5.25 -25.67 -5.32
CA ALA A 89 3.79 -25.58 -5.44
C ALA A 89 3.35 -24.88 -6.74
N GLY A 90 4.28 -24.20 -7.43
CA GLY A 90 4.05 -23.51 -8.69
C GLY A 90 3.44 -22.11 -8.51
N CYS A 91 3.71 -21.42 -7.39
CA CYS A 91 3.21 -20.07 -7.18
C CYS A 91 3.74 -19.10 -8.27
N GLU A 92 2.83 -18.35 -8.87
CA GLU A 92 3.12 -17.33 -9.89
C GLU A 92 3.01 -15.92 -9.29
N LEU A 93 2.09 -15.74 -8.33
CA LEU A 93 1.88 -14.54 -7.54
C LEU A 93 2.09 -14.83 -6.05
N VAL A 94 2.90 -14.02 -5.37
CA VAL A 94 3.10 -14.14 -3.92
C VAL A 94 2.77 -12.81 -3.24
N GLY A 95 1.70 -12.78 -2.45
CA GLY A 95 1.39 -11.71 -1.52
C GLY A 95 2.39 -11.71 -0.35
N VAL A 96 2.94 -10.54 0.01
CA VAL A 96 3.95 -10.46 1.07
C VAL A 96 3.56 -9.42 2.11
N ALA A 97 3.23 -9.88 3.32
CA ALA A 97 2.91 -9.08 4.49
C ALA A 97 3.97 -9.25 5.58
N LEU A 98 5.16 -8.75 5.30
CA LEU A 98 6.34 -8.83 6.16
C LEU A 98 6.90 -7.43 6.44
N PRO A 99 7.75 -7.24 7.46
CA PRO A 99 8.50 -6.00 7.66
C PRO A 99 9.47 -5.70 6.49
N VAL A 100 9.91 -4.44 6.38
CA VAL A 100 10.73 -3.93 5.27
C VAL A 100 11.97 -4.80 4.97
N ARG A 101 12.76 -5.18 5.99
CA ARG A 101 13.95 -6.00 5.76
C ARG A 101 13.65 -7.42 5.29
N PRO A 102 12.72 -8.16 5.92
CA PRO A 102 12.20 -9.43 5.42
C PRO A 102 11.71 -9.37 3.96
N ILE A 103 10.94 -8.36 3.56
CA ILE A 103 10.51 -8.19 2.15
C ILE A 103 11.73 -8.19 1.21
N ILE A 104 12.73 -7.35 1.50
CA ILE A 104 13.96 -7.28 0.69
C ILE A 104 14.66 -8.65 0.64
N THR A 105 14.74 -9.33 1.78
CA THR A 105 15.39 -10.65 1.88
C THR A 105 14.63 -11.69 1.06
N VAL A 106 13.31 -11.75 1.13
CA VAL A 106 12.46 -12.67 0.35
C VAL A 106 12.73 -12.49 -1.15
N VAL A 107 12.61 -11.26 -1.66
CA VAL A 107 12.79 -11.00 -3.10
C VAL A 107 14.23 -11.28 -3.55
N ALA A 108 15.23 -10.89 -2.75
CA ALA A 108 16.63 -11.17 -3.03
C ALA A 108 16.93 -12.68 -3.06
N THR A 109 16.37 -13.44 -2.09
CA THR A 109 16.56 -14.90 -2.02
C THR A 109 15.91 -15.60 -3.19
N ALA A 110 14.69 -15.22 -3.58
CA ALA A 110 14.01 -15.77 -4.77
C ALA A 110 14.87 -15.59 -6.04
N LYS A 111 15.42 -14.39 -6.26
CA LYS A 111 16.35 -14.12 -7.37
C LYS A 111 17.62 -14.95 -7.31
N GLN A 112 18.23 -15.10 -6.13
CA GLN A 112 19.42 -15.95 -5.93
C GLN A 112 19.15 -17.42 -6.21
N MET A 113 17.91 -17.88 -5.94
CA MET A 113 17.45 -19.24 -6.27
C MET A 113 17.11 -19.42 -7.75
N GLY A 114 17.21 -18.36 -8.56
CA GLY A 114 16.85 -18.37 -9.97
C GLY A 114 15.34 -18.40 -10.24
N TRP A 115 14.51 -18.06 -9.25
CA TRP A 115 13.05 -17.97 -9.41
C TRP A 115 12.69 -16.56 -9.89
N ASN A 116 12.79 -16.34 -11.22
CA ASN A 116 12.68 -15.02 -11.84
C ASN A 116 11.32 -14.73 -12.46
N ASP A 117 10.48 -15.73 -12.62
CA ASP A 117 9.15 -15.65 -13.22
C ASP A 117 8.03 -15.34 -12.20
N VAL A 118 8.28 -15.53 -10.91
CA VAL A 118 7.35 -15.15 -9.84
C VAL A 118 7.19 -13.63 -9.72
N LYS A 119 5.96 -13.19 -9.46
CA LYS A 119 5.69 -11.80 -9.09
C LYS A 119 5.34 -11.71 -7.61
N PHE A 120 5.94 -10.72 -6.95
CA PHE A 120 5.64 -10.40 -5.55
C PHE A 120 4.79 -9.14 -5.47
N LEU A 121 3.79 -9.16 -4.60
CA LEU A 121 2.91 -8.04 -4.30
C LEU A 121 3.00 -7.70 -2.81
N VAL A 122 3.29 -6.44 -2.48
CA VAL A 122 3.25 -5.93 -1.11
C VAL A 122 2.08 -4.96 -0.92
N SER A 123 1.56 -4.90 0.30
CA SER A 123 0.59 -3.88 0.71
C SER A 123 1.27 -2.52 0.87
N GLN A 124 0.49 -1.48 1.18
CA GLN A 124 1.02 -0.14 1.47
C GLN A 124 2.05 -0.11 2.62
N ALA A 125 2.06 -1.09 3.53
CA ALA A 125 3.10 -1.21 4.57
C ALA A 125 4.47 -1.58 3.97
N GLY A 126 4.49 -2.33 2.88
CA GLY A 126 5.69 -2.65 2.11
C GLY A 126 6.04 -1.62 1.03
N PHE A 127 5.12 -0.71 0.73
CA PHE A 127 5.33 0.40 -0.22
C PHE A 127 6.21 1.49 0.41
N HIS A 128 7.49 1.17 0.54
CA HIS A 128 8.47 2.00 1.23
C HIS A 128 9.68 2.29 0.34
N SER A 129 10.18 3.53 0.38
CA SER A 129 11.32 3.95 -0.43
C SER A 129 12.58 3.08 -0.19
N ALA A 130 12.80 2.62 1.05
CA ALA A 130 13.89 1.72 1.37
C ALA A 130 13.74 0.31 0.75
N VAL A 131 12.52 -0.11 0.45
CA VAL A 131 12.26 -1.37 -0.29
C VAL A 131 12.58 -1.14 -1.76
N ALA A 132 12.07 -0.07 -2.37
CA ALA A 132 12.35 0.23 -3.78
C ALA A 132 13.85 0.43 -4.03
N ALA A 133 14.50 1.25 -3.21
CA ALA A 133 15.92 1.59 -3.34
C ALA A 133 16.86 0.56 -2.69
N ALA A 134 16.45 -0.70 -2.53
CA ALA A 134 17.28 -1.74 -1.93
C ALA A 134 18.60 -1.92 -2.69
N PRO A 135 19.73 -2.05 -1.98
CA PRO A 135 21.05 -2.14 -2.62
C PRO A 135 21.13 -3.25 -3.67
N GLY A 136 21.79 -2.97 -4.79
CA GLY A 136 21.97 -3.91 -5.88
C GLY A 136 20.72 -4.15 -6.74
N GLY A 137 19.65 -3.35 -6.58
CA GLY A 137 18.43 -3.49 -7.36
C GLY A 137 17.71 -4.82 -7.12
N VAL A 138 17.88 -5.41 -5.92
CA VAL A 138 17.34 -6.75 -5.63
C VAL A 138 15.82 -6.80 -5.65
N THR A 139 15.16 -5.66 -5.44
CA THR A 139 13.69 -5.54 -5.47
C THR A 139 13.12 -5.07 -6.80
N GLU A 140 13.96 -4.91 -7.83
CA GLU A 140 13.52 -4.57 -9.19
C GLU A 140 12.42 -5.52 -9.65
N GLY A 141 11.29 -4.97 -10.14
CA GLY A 141 10.14 -5.75 -10.57
C GLY A 141 9.13 -6.11 -9.47
N LEU A 142 9.39 -5.77 -8.20
CA LEU A 142 8.43 -5.93 -7.10
C LEU A 142 7.22 -5.01 -7.31
N TYR A 143 6.02 -5.53 -7.06
CA TYR A 143 4.76 -4.78 -7.11
C TYR A 143 4.32 -4.36 -5.71
N GLY A 144 3.64 -3.23 -5.62
CA GLY A 144 3.08 -2.73 -4.37
C GLY A 144 1.85 -1.87 -4.61
N VAL A 145 0.92 -1.93 -3.68
CA VAL A 145 -0.30 -1.10 -3.69
C VAL A 145 -0.20 -0.01 -2.64
N SER A 146 -0.69 1.18 -2.97
CA SER A 146 -0.71 2.35 -2.08
C SER A 146 -1.84 3.30 -2.47
N PRO A 147 -2.43 4.06 -1.52
CA PRO A 147 -3.37 5.13 -1.84
C PRO A 147 -2.71 6.41 -2.38
N TRP A 148 -1.39 6.44 -2.49
CA TRP A 148 -0.62 7.56 -3.05
C TRP A 148 0.51 7.09 -3.95
N GLN A 149 0.96 7.96 -4.85
CA GLN A 149 2.16 7.71 -5.65
C GLN A 149 3.43 7.90 -4.80
N ASP A 150 4.51 7.18 -5.14
CA ASP A 150 5.82 7.44 -4.53
C ASP A 150 6.23 8.90 -4.75
N ILE A 151 6.62 9.56 -3.67
CA ILE A 151 7.06 10.96 -3.73
C ILE A 151 8.25 11.14 -4.66
N VAL A 152 9.15 10.15 -4.77
CA VAL A 152 10.32 10.21 -5.65
C VAL A 152 9.90 10.14 -7.12
N SER A 153 8.90 9.33 -7.46
CA SER A 153 8.30 9.34 -8.80
C SER A 153 7.61 10.67 -9.07
N ARG A 154 6.80 11.13 -8.13
CA ARG A 154 5.99 12.34 -8.25
C ARG A 154 6.81 13.62 -8.39
N MET A 155 7.98 13.72 -7.72
CA MET A 155 8.91 14.84 -7.84
C MET A 155 9.38 15.13 -9.28
N LYS A 156 9.28 14.17 -10.19
CA LYS A 156 9.70 14.34 -11.59
C LYS A 156 8.81 15.32 -12.33
N ASP A 157 7.51 15.31 -12.06
CA ASP A 157 6.49 16.00 -12.84
C ASP A 157 5.66 17.00 -12.04
N VAL A 158 5.72 16.97 -10.69
CA VAL A 158 4.93 17.82 -9.80
C VAL A 158 5.83 18.74 -8.99
N PRO A 159 5.87 20.05 -9.31
CA PRO A 159 6.73 21.02 -8.64
C PRO A 159 6.50 21.12 -7.13
N GLU A 160 5.26 21.05 -6.67
CA GLU A 160 4.89 21.10 -5.25
C GLU A 160 5.42 19.90 -4.48
N ALA A 161 5.39 18.71 -5.10
CA ALA A 161 5.96 17.50 -4.54
C ALA A 161 7.48 17.60 -4.40
N LYS A 162 8.13 18.16 -5.42
CA LYS A 162 9.57 18.40 -5.41
C LYS A 162 9.97 19.40 -4.34
N GLU A 163 9.28 20.53 -4.25
CA GLU A 163 9.56 21.57 -3.25
C GLU A 163 9.45 21.01 -1.83
N TRP A 164 8.37 20.30 -1.54
CA TRP A 164 8.18 19.67 -0.23
C TRP A 164 9.26 18.63 0.09
N ALA A 165 9.60 17.79 -0.88
CA ALA A 165 10.60 16.75 -0.67
C ALA A 165 12.01 17.35 -0.48
N ASP A 166 12.34 18.41 -1.18
CA ASP A 166 13.61 19.13 -1.02
C ASP A 166 13.70 19.79 0.37
N GLN A 167 12.65 20.48 0.83
CA GLN A 167 12.56 21.06 2.18
C GLN A 167 12.66 19.98 3.27
N TYR A 168 11.96 18.85 3.09
CA TYR A 168 12.03 17.72 4.01
C TYR A 168 13.46 17.16 4.09
N LYS A 169 14.11 16.99 2.94
CA LYS A 169 15.49 16.50 2.85
C LYS A 169 16.49 17.47 3.51
N GLU A 170 16.31 18.78 3.33
CA GLU A 170 17.13 19.78 3.99
C GLU A 170 17.00 19.69 5.52
N GLN A 171 15.77 19.49 6.02
CA GLN A 171 15.49 19.45 7.44
C GLN A 171 15.88 18.11 8.11
N TYR A 172 15.65 16.99 7.44
CA TYR A 172 15.79 15.64 8.03
C TYR A 172 16.90 14.78 7.43
N GLY A 173 17.57 15.25 6.39
CA GLY A 173 18.71 14.58 5.76
C GLY A 173 18.35 13.44 4.80
N SER A 174 17.06 13.16 4.59
CA SER A 174 16.58 12.08 3.70
C SER A 174 15.33 12.52 2.96
N VAL A 175 15.05 11.86 1.82
CA VAL A 175 13.79 12.02 1.10
C VAL A 175 12.62 11.50 1.97
N PRO A 176 11.42 12.11 1.91
CA PRO A 176 10.26 11.63 2.67
C PRO A 176 9.96 10.16 2.39
N SER A 177 9.72 9.41 3.47
CA SER A 177 9.23 8.04 3.38
C SER A 177 7.70 7.98 3.21
N GLY A 178 7.13 6.80 2.93
CA GLY A 178 5.68 6.61 2.93
C GLY A 178 5.01 7.04 4.26
N GLY A 179 5.68 6.82 5.40
CA GLY A 179 5.21 7.30 6.70
C GLY A 179 5.18 8.84 6.81
N ALA A 180 6.15 9.53 6.19
CA ALA A 180 6.16 10.99 6.13
C ALA A 180 5.03 11.51 5.22
N VAL A 181 4.77 10.84 4.10
CA VAL A 181 3.65 11.13 3.20
C VAL A 181 2.31 10.99 3.93
N LEU A 182 2.10 9.87 4.62
CA LEU A 182 0.89 9.63 5.42
C LEU A 182 0.70 10.71 6.51
N GLY A 183 1.78 11.04 7.25
CA GLY A 183 1.76 12.10 8.25
C GLY A 183 1.40 13.47 7.66
N ARG A 184 1.90 13.78 6.44
CA ARG A 184 1.52 14.99 5.72
C ARG A 184 0.04 15.01 5.37
N VAL A 185 -0.49 13.95 4.76
CA VAL A 185 -1.92 13.86 4.40
C VAL A 185 -2.79 14.08 5.63
N GLY A 186 -2.49 13.40 6.75
CA GLY A 186 -3.22 13.59 8.00
C GLY A 186 -3.15 15.01 8.55
N ALA A 187 -1.99 15.67 8.44
CA ALA A 187 -1.82 17.05 8.86
C ALA A 187 -2.62 18.03 7.98
N GLU A 188 -2.55 17.90 6.65
CA GLU A 188 -3.29 18.77 5.72
C GLU A 188 -4.80 18.62 5.91
N VAL A 189 -5.33 17.40 6.01
CA VAL A 189 -6.74 17.15 6.31
C VAL A 189 -7.16 17.82 7.61
N THR A 190 -6.35 17.66 8.66
CA THR A 190 -6.64 18.29 9.97
C THR A 190 -6.61 19.81 9.88
N ILE A 191 -5.63 20.39 9.21
CA ILE A 191 -5.49 21.85 9.05
C ILE A 191 -6.66 22.42 8.24
N GLU A 192 -7.05 21.79 7.15
CA GLU A 192 -8.19 22.25 6.34
C GLU A 192 -9.52 22.16 7.13
N ALA A 193 -9.71 21.10 7.90
CA ALA A 193 -10.87 20.99 8.79
C ALA A 193 -10.89 22.08 9.86
N LEU A 194 -9.75 22.39 10.50
CA LEU A 194 -9.64 23.47 11.48
C LEU A 194 -9.91 24.84 10.87
N ARG A 195 -9.38 25.11 9.66
CA ARG A 195 -9.66 26.36 8.93
C ARG A 195 -11.14 26.52 8.62
N LYS A 196 -11.78 25.43 8.21
CA LYS A 196 -13.20 25.40 7.85
C LYS A 196 -14.13 25.51 9.08
N ALA A 197 -13.75 24.88 10.20
CA ALA A 197 -14.48 24.98 11.47
C ALA A 197 -14.46 26.40 12.07
N GLY A 198 -13.39 27.18 11.78
CA GLY A 198 -13.28 28.58 12.23
C GLY A 198 -12.88 28.76 13.70
N PRO A 199 -12.89 30.02 14.18
CA PRO A 199 -12.36 30.36 15.51
C PRO A 199 -13.22 29.85 16.68
N ASP A 200 -14.51 29.64 16.48
CA ASP A 200 -15.43 29.12 17.52
C ASP A 200 -15.45 27.58 17.50
N LEU A 201 -14.25 27.00 17.69
CA LEU A 201 -14.02 25.57 17.56
C LEU A 201 -14.74 24.76 18.65
N THR A 202 -15.58 23.83 18.24
CA THR A 202 -16.19 22.79 19.07
C THR A 202 -15.96 21.41 18.41
N THR A 203 -16.26 20.34 19.12
CA THR A 203 -16.23 18.99 18.54
C THR A 203 -17.19 18.91 17.36
N GLU A 204 -18.38 19.45 17.51
CA GLU A 204 -19.44 19.42 16.49
C GLU A 204 -19.03 20.20 15.24
N SER A 205 -18.48 21.43 15.40
CA SER A 205 -18.02 22.23 14.26
C SER A 205 -16.84 21.59 13.54
N PHE A 206 -15.94 20.94 14.28
CA PHE A 206 -14.82 20.22 13.68
C PHE A 206 -15.27 18.98 12.90
N LEU A 207 -16.19 18.16 13.46
CA LEU A 207 -16.72 16.99 12.77
C LEU A 207 -17.47 17.40 11.48
N ALA A 208 -18.32 18.41 11.56
CA ALA A 208 -19.02 18.93 10.37
C ALA A 208 -18.04 19.46 9.32
N ALA A 209 -16.94 20.07 9.74
CA ALA A 209 -15.88 20.51 8.84
C ALA A 209 -15.18 19.31 8.17
N MET A 210 -14.83 18.27 8.93
CA MET A 210 -14.23 17.02 8.41
C MET A 210 -15.13 16.37 7.37
N GLU A 211 -16.41 16.18 7.67
CA GLU A 211 -17.43 15.59 6.80
C GLU A 211 -17.73 16.39 5.53
N SER A 212 -17.23 17.60 5.44
CA SER A 212 -17.41 18.48 4.29
C SER A 212 -16.15 18.76 3.51
N LEU A 213 -15.04 18.05 3.79
CA LEU A 213 -13.80 18.21 3.05
C LEU A 213 -13.94 17.66 1.62
N ASP A 214 -13.51 18.49 0.67
CA ASP A 214 -13.44 18.16 -0.76
C ASP A 214 -12.29 18.96 -1.37
N PHE A 215 -11.12 18.34 -1.45
CA PHE A 215 -9.91 18.94 -2.04
C PHE A 215 -8.89 17.87 -2.44
N SER A 216 -7.95 18.22 -3.32
CA SER A 216 -6.80 17.38 -3.68
C SER A 216 -5.53 17.91 -3.04
N ASP A 217 -4.72 17.05 -2.40
CA ASP A 217 -3.37 17.44 -1.98
C ASP A 217 -2.41 17.40 -3.17
N PRO A 218 -1.92 18.53 -3.66
CA PRO A 218 -1.07 18.58 -4.85
C PRO A 218 0.26 17.84 -4.64
N VAL A 219 0.74 17.72 -3.41
CA VAL A 219 2.01 17.05 -3.10
C VAL A 219 1.90 15.56 -3.24
N THR A 220 0.87 14.94 -2.64
CA THR A 220 0.70 13.49 -2.64
C THR A 220 -0.19 12.99 -3.77
N GLY A 221 -1.05 13.85 -4.32
CA GLY A 221 -2.05 13.51 -5.32
C GLY A 221 -3.25 12.76 -4.75
N VAL A 222 -3.40 12.75 -3.44
CA VAL A 222 -4.56 12.14 -2.78
C VAL A 222 -5.75 13.09 -2.88
N ASP A 223 -6.85 12.59 -3.42
CA ASP A 223 -8.14 13.28 -3.40
C ASP A 223 -8.85 13.01 -2.08
N ILE A 224 -9.15 14.05 -1.35
CA ILE A 224 -9.84 14.02 -0.06
C ILE A 224 -11.29 14.43 -0.29
N LYS A 225 -12.20 13.46 -0.20
CA LYS A 225 -13.63 13.70 -0.34
C LYS A 225 -14.38 12.95 0.75
N MET A 226 -14.82 13.69 1.76
CA MET A 226 -15.54 13.14 2.91
C MET A 226 -16.97 13.62 2.96
N SER A 227 -17.85 12.87 3.62
CA SER A 227 -19.23 13.22 3.89
C SER A 227 -19.69 12.62 5.21
N ALA A 228 -20.89 12.95 5.68
CA ALA A 228 -21.48 12.34 6.87
C ALA A 228 -21.62 10.81 6.78
N ASP A 229 -21.74 10.28 5.55
CA ASP A 229 -21.88 8.84 5.27
C ASP A 229 -20.54 8.20 4.86
N ASN A 230 -19.52 9.01 4.60
CA ASN A 230 -18.21 8.53 4.19
C ASN A 230 -17.08 9.30 4.89
N HIS A 231 -16.48 8.70 5.93
CA HIS A 231 -15.35 9.24 6.66
C HIS A 231 -13.99 8.78 6.10
N ARG A 232 -13.93 8.33 4.86
CA ARG A 232 -12.71 7.93 4.18
C ARG A 232 -12.25 9.04 3.23
N ALA A 233 -11.00 9.48 3.36
CA ALA A 233 -10.33 10.32 2.39
C ALA A 233 -9.73 9.45 1.29
N GLY A 234 -10.05 9.68 0.06
CA GLY A 234 -9.49 8.96 -1.08
C GLY A 234 -9.79 7.46 -1.11
N ASN A 235 -10.28 6.98 -2.24
CA ASN A 235 -10.61 5.57 -2.45
C ASN A 235 -9.65 4.92 -3.46
N ASP A 236 -8.77 5.70 -4.07
CA ASP A 236 -7.87 5.22 -5.11
C ASP A 236 -6.84 4.24 -4.54
N ILE A 237 -6.62 3.17 -5.26
CA ILE A 237 -5.54 2.22 -5.02
C ILE A 237 -4.62 2.28 -6.23
N ILE A 238 -3.40 2.73 -6.03
CA ILE A 238 -2.39 2.79 -7.07
C ILE A 238 -1.53 1.55 -6.99
N LEU A 239 -1.56 0.73 -8.03
CA LEU A 239 -0.61 -0.35 -8.22
C LEU A 239 0.65 0.22 -8.85
N SER A 240 1.77 0.02 -8.19
CA SER A 240 3.09 0.46 -8.63
C SER A 240 4.04 -0.71 -8.74
N LYS A 241 5.13 -0.52 -9.51
CA LYS A 241 6.20 -1.48 -9.68
C LYS A 241 7.53 -0.81 -9.41
N VAL A 242 8.47 -1.51 -8.80
CA VAL A 242 9.84 -1.00 -8.66
C VAL A 242 10.53 -1.02 -10.01
N ILE A 243 10.94 0.15 -10.49
CA ILE A 243 11.70 0.38 -11.71
C ILE A 243 12.84 1.36 -11.39
N ASP A 244 14.07 0.98 -11.63
CA ASP A 244 15.27 1.78 -11.34
C ASP A 244 15.33 2.26 -9.86
N GLY A 245 14.86 1.40 -8.95
CA GLY A 245 14.87 1.68 -7.50
C GLY A 245 13.79 2.66 -7.02
N ILE A 246 12.76 2.91 -7.81
CA ILE A 246 11.65 3.81 -7.53
C ILE A 246 10.33 3.06 -7.75
N TRP A 247 9.31 3.34 -6.93
CA TRP A 247 7.96 2.86 -7.18
C TRP A 247 7.31 3.70 -8.29
N GLU A 248 7.27 3.14 -9.51
CA GLU A 248 6.59 3.78 -10.64
C GLU A 248 5.15 3.28 -10.75
N PRO A 249 4.16 4.17 -10.94
CA PRO A 249 2.77 3.76 -11.07
C PRO A 249 2.56 2.94 -12.35
N VAL A 250 1.84 1.83 -12.22
CA VAL A 250 1.42 0.97 -13.32
C VAL A 250 -0.02 1.30 -13.74
N THR A 251 -0.91 1.35 -12.76
CA THR A 251 -2.34 1.65 -12.96
C THR A 251 -2.99 2.14 -11.67
N THR A 252 -4.12 2.80 -11.79
CA THR A 252 -5.03 3.10 -10.68
C THR A 252 -6.17 2.10 -10.73
N LEU A 253 -6.38 1.42 -9.60
CA LEU A 253 -7.46 0.48 -9.39
C LEU A 253 -8.60 1.22 -8.73
N GLU A 254 -9.69 1.42 -9.44
CA GLU A 254 -10.86 2.12 -8.91
C GLU A 254 -11.52 1.30 -7.79
N ASP A 255 -12.03 1.99 -6.78
CA ASP A 255 -12.86 1.33 -5.78
C ASP A 255 -14.27 1.10 -6.35
N SER A 256 -14.69 -0.16 -6.42
CA SER A 256 -16.03 -0.53 -6.86
C SER A 256 -17.11 -0.26 -5.79
N VAL A 257 -16.76 0.38 -4.67
CA VAL A 257 -17.68 0.80 -3.61
C VAL A 257 -18.12 2.24 -3.84
N SER A 258 -18.72 2.50 -4.99
CA SER A 258 -19.47 3.73 -5.25
C SER A 258 -20.76 3.39 -5.99
N GLU A 259 -21.73 2.85 -5.23
CA GLU A 259 -23.16 3.13 -5.48
C GLU A 259 -23.98 2.72 -4.24
#